data_784f8c1644cfb19fbbdafe180ba9c443
#
_entry.id   784f8c1644cfb19fbbdafe180ba9c443
#
_cell.length_a   1.000
_cell.length_b   1.000
_cell.length_c   1.000
_cell.angle_alpha   90.00
_cell.angle_beta   90.00
_cell.angle_gamma   90.00
#
_symmetry.space_group_name_H-M   'P 1'
#
loop_
_entity.id
_entity.type
_entity.pdbx_description
1 polymer ?
#
loop_
_entity_poly.entity_id
_entity_poly.type
_entity_poly.pdbx_seq_one_letter_code
_entity_poly.pdbx_strand_id
1 'polypeptide(L)'
;MQVPKISQSLMKSYVDYLNQKECGLLFKANYIDKDPDAQKEPTDAMKYGIYFEYLCTGALPKSNIIPEPEMVYKGKVNEKLSAPYERVVESAKLFNHIIEHYKIKIKQVGLSLQSEYNGVAINGIVDIFAEWDGKDVFIDLKYSGLIDDKWSETGWDLDSLHMKDSLMIQGVHYKILAEKCLNIVDIPFYYFVFSSTDPNNIKIIKQEVDESKSQSHLVAISNISEKLKSNIQYGFNPLPSLVRCSKCPIAHKCESRVDYPLIDEVFY
;
A
#
# COMPACT_ATOMS: atom_id res chain seq x y z
N MET A 1 2.86 -27.06 -5.00
CA MET A 1 3.33 -25.64 -5.04
C MET A 1 2.74 -24.91 -3.84
N GLN A 2 3.52 -24.15 -3.10
CA GLN A 2 3.04 -23.51 -1.88
C GLN A 2 2.36 -22.17 -2.22
N VAL A 3 1.19 -21.91 -1.65
CA VAL A 3 0.52 -20.60 -1.76
C VAL A 3 1.34 -19.56 -0.99
N PRO A 4 1.58 -18.37 -1.55
CA PRO A 4 2.28 -17.32 -0.83
C PRO A 4 1.46 -16.85 0.39
N LYS A 5 2.15 -16.27 1.38
CA LYS A 5 1.48 -15.64 2.51
C LYS A 5 0.57 -14.52 2.03
N ILE A 6 -0.65 -14.48 2.53
CA ILE A 6 -1.65 -13.49 2.15
C ILE A 6 -1.37 -12.19 2.91
N SER A 7 -0.90 -11.18 2.21
CA SER A 7 -0.78 -9.80 2.71
C SER A 7 -1.90 -8.92 2.15
N GLN A 8 -2.13 -7.78 2.75
CA GLN A 8 -3.10 -6.79 2.26
C GLN A 8 -2.79 -6.37 0.80
N SER A 9 -1.52 -6.14 0.46
CA SER A 9 -1.11 -5.77 -0.90
C SER A 9 -1.35 -6.89 -1.91
N LEU A 10 -1.07 -8.15 -1.53
CA LEU A 10 -1.40 -9.30 -2.37
C LEU A 10 -2.91 -9.42 -2.59
N MET A 11 -3.72 -9.27 -1.53
CA MET A 11 -5.18 -9.32 -1.64
C MET A 11 -5.70 -8.27 -2.62
N LYS A 12 -5.24 -7.02 -2.49
CA LYS A 12 -5.63 -5.92 -3.37
C LYS A 12 -5.29 -6.22 -4.83
N SER A 13 -4.04 -6.59 -5.10
CA SER A 13 -3.58 -6.91 -6.45
C SER A 13 -4.33 -8.13 -7.04
N TYR A 14 -4.62 -9.15 -6.22
CA TYR A 14 -5.37 -10.31 -6.67
C TYR A 14 -6.84 -9.97 -7.00
N VAL A 15 -7.47 -9.10 -6.23
CA VAL A 15 -8.81 -8.58 -6.53
C VAL A 15 -8.78 -7.75 -7.82
N ASP A 16 -7.75 -6.93 -8.04
CA ASP A 16 -7.58 -6.19 -9.29
C ASP A 16 -7.38 -7.13 -10.49
N TYR A 17 -6.68 -8.25 -10.32
CA TYR A 17 -6.60 -9.30 -11.32
C TYR A 17 -7.97 -9.95 -11.61
N LEU A 18 -8.72 -10.35 -10.59
CA LEU A 18 -10.05 -10.95 -10.76
C LEU A 18 -11.03 -10.00 -11.44
N ASN A 19 -10.91 -8.70 -11.20
CA ASN A 19 -11.71 -7.64 -11.81
C ASN A 19 -11.16 -7.15 -13.17
N GLN A 20 -10.20 -7.87 -13.76
CA GLN A 20 -9.56 -7.52 -15.04
C GLN A 20 -8.88 -6.13 -15.07
N LYS A 21 -8.53 -5.60 -13.91
CA LYS A 21 -7.75 -4.36 -13.79
C LYS A 21 -6.24 -4.60 -13.88
N GLU A 22 -5.79 -5.78 -13.49
CA GLU A 22 -4.39 -6.21 -13.56
C GLU A 22 -4.23 -7.48 -14.42
N CYS A 23 -3.11 -7.58 -15.14
CA CYS A 23 -2.77 -8.76 -15.93
C CYS A 23 -2.35 -9.92 -15.02
N GLY A 24 -2.94 -11.12 -15.20
CA GLY A 24 -2.63 -12.29 -14.39
C GLY A 24 -1.17 -12.72 -14.47
N LEU A 25 -0.51 -12.56 -15.64
CA LEU A 25 0.92 -12.88 -15.79
C LEU A 25 1.81 -11.90 -15.01
N LEU A 26 1.44 -10.62 -14.95
CA LEU A 26 2.16 -9.63 -14.13
C LEU A 26 1.93 -9.90 -12.64
N PHE A 27 0.70 -10.22 -12.24
CA PHE A 27 0.40 -10.65 -10.87
C PHE A 27 1.24 -11.87 -10.48
N LYS A 28 1.26 -12.92 -11.35
CA LYS A 28 2.05 -14.13 -11.13
C LYS A 28 3.53 -13.79 -10.94
N ALA A 29 4.12 -13.01 -11.85
CA ALA A 29 5.51 -12.61 -11.78
C ALA A 29 5.84 -11.89 -10.46
N ASN A 30 4.98 -10.95 -10.02
CA ASN A 30 5.18 -10.18 -8.79
C ASN A 30 5.04 -11.02 -7.52
N TYR A 31 3.97 -11.81 -7.41
CA TYR A 31 3.58 -12.41 -6.13
C TYR A 31 3.90 -13.87 -5.99
N ILE A 32 3.97 -14.61 -7.09
CA ILE A 32 4.25 -16.06 -7.10
C ILE A 32 5.71 -16.34 -7.42
N ASP A 33 6.18 -15.85 -8.56
CA ASP A 33 7.54 -16.12 -9.05
C ASP A 33 8.58 -15.22 -8.37
N LYS A 34 8.15 -14.09 -7.77
CA LYS A 34 9.04 -13.08 -7.16
C LYS A 34 10.08 -12.55 -8.13
N ASP A 35 9.65 -12.39 -9.38
CA ASP A 35 10.49 -11.94 -10.47
C ASP A 35 10.92 -10.47 -10.24
N PRO A 36 12.22 -10.16 -10.13
CA PRO A 36 12.70 -8.81 -9.91
C PRO A 36 12.31 -7.85 -11.03
N ASP A 37 12.20 -8.34 -12.28
CA ASP A 37 11.81 -7.50 -13.42
C ASP A 37 10.32 -7.11 -13.38
N ALA A 38 9.50 -7.80 -12.57
CA ALA A 38 8.09 -7.47 -12.45
C ALA A 38 7.83 -6.21 -11.64
N GLN A 39 8.81 -5.71 -10.91
CA GLN A 39 8.68 -4.49 -10.13
C GLN A 39 8.67 -3.26 -11.04
N LYS A 40 7.64 -2.43 -10.90
CA LYS A 40 7.58 -1.16 -11.61
C LYS A 40 8.50 -0.15 -10.94
N GLU A 41 9.14 0.67 -11.75
CA GLU A 41 9.82 1.86 -11.25
C GLU A 41 8.85 2.71 -10.42
N PRO A 42 9.26 3.16 -9.22
CA PRO A 42 8.41 3.99 -8.40
C PRO A 42 8.13 5.32 -9.09
N THR A 43 6.86 5.71 -9.13
CA THR A 43 6.46 7.05 -9.58
C THR A 43 7.00 8.11 -8.64
N ASP A 44 7.07 9.37 -9.07
CA ASP A 44 7.53 10.46 -8.21
C ASP A 44 6.69 10.58 -6.92
N ALA A 45 5.37 10.40 -7.01
CA ALA A 45 4.51 10.35 -5.84
C ALA A 45 4.90 9.22 -4.87
N MET A 46 5.27 8.04 -5.38
CA MET A 46 5.77 6.93 -4.56
C MET A 46 7.14 7.26 -3.95
N LYS A 47 8.04 7.90 -4.71
CA LYS A 47 9.35 8.33 -4.19
C LYS A 47 9.18 9.33 -3.04
N TYR A 48 8.28 10.31 -3.18
CA TYR A 48 7.98 11.25 -2.10
C TYR A 48 7.41 10.56 -0.87
N GLY A 49 6.48 9.59 -1.04
CA GLY A 49 5.93 8.81 0.05
C GLY A 49 6.98 7.98 0.79
N ILE A 50 7.86 7.29 0.05
CA ILE A 50 8.97 6.51 0.61
C ILE A 50 9.95 7.42 1.38
N TYR A 51 10.29 8.58 0.82
CA TYR A 51 11.18 9.52 1.48
C TYR A 51 10.55 10.14 2.72
N PHE A 52 9.26 10.44 2.67
CA PHE A 52 8.47 10.90 3.82
C PHE A 52 8.50 9.88 4.97
N GLU A 53 8.14 8.64 4.67
CA GLU A 53 8.15 7.56 5.67
C GLU A 53 9.53 7.37 6.30
N TYR A 54 10.60 7.41 5.49
CA TYR A 54 11.96 7.37 5.97
C TYR A 54 12.30 8.53 6.92
N LEU A 55 11.94 9.76 6.58
CA LEU A 55 12.17 10.93 7.44
C LEU A 55 11.39 10.87 8.76
N CYS A 56 10.18 10.30 8.74
CA CYS A 56 9.35 10.14 9.94
C CYS A 56 9.83 9.04 10.86
N THR A 57 10.34 7.94 10.31
CA THR A 57 10.56 6.69 11.07
C THR A 57 12.03 6.31 11.20
N GLY A 58 12.90 6.81 10.33
CA GLY A 58 14.29 6.36 10.21
C GLY A 58 14.43 4.94 9.63
N ALA A 59 13.32 4.26 9.32
CA ALA A 59 13.36 2.91 8.79
C ALA A 59 13.69 2.90 7.29
N LEU A 60 14.54 1.96 6.88
CA LEU A 60 14.80 1.74 5.46
C LEU A 60 13.54 1.18 4.76
N PRO A 61 13.23 1.67 3.55
CA PRO A 61 12.14 1.12 2.75
C PRO A 61 12.41 -0.34 2.38
N LYS A 62 11.37 -1.06 1.95
CA LYS A 62 11.49 -2.48 1.54
C LYS A 62 12.53 -2.73 0.45
N SER A 63 12.77 -1.74 -0.41
CA SER A 63 13.81 -1.78 -1.44
C SER A 63 15.23 -1.61 -0.90
N ASN A 64 15.41 -1.25 0.37
CA ASN A 64 16.65 -0.76 0.97
C ASN A 64 17.28 0.44 0.23
N ILE A 65 16.53 1.09 -0.64
CA ILE A 65 16.96 2.25 -1.41
C ILE A 65 16.10 3.44 -0.99
N ILE A 66 16.73 4.43 -0.37
CA ILE A 66 16.09 5.71 -0.08
C ILE A 66 16.17 6.53 -1.37
N PRO A 67 15.03 7.06 -1.89
CA PRO A 67 15.09 7.94 -3.05
C PRO A 67 15.95 9.15 -2.76
N GLU A 68 16.90 9.44 -3.63
CA GLU A 68 17.68 10.68 -3.52
C GLU A 68 16.77 11.88 -3.77
N PRO A 69 16.79 12.89 -2.89
CA PRO A 69 15.99 14.08 -3.07
C PRO A 69 16.51 14.87 -4.27
N GLU A 70 15.59 15.31 -5.12
CA GLU A 70 15.91 16.15 -6.25
C GLU A 70 16.35 17.55 -5.79
N MET A 71 17.50 18.00 -6.33
CA MET A 71 18.07 19.29 -6.02
C MET A 71 17.86 20.27 -7.16
N VAL A 72 17.54 21.52 -6.84
CA VAL A 72 17.45 22.63 -7.81
C VAL A 72 18.64 23.53 -7.62
N TYR A 73 19.41 23.70 -8.69
CA TYR A 73 20.55 24.60 -8.71
C TYR A 73 20.08 26.02 -9.08
N LYS A 74 20.20 26.97 -8.17
CA LYS A 74 20.09 28.40 -8.46
C LYS A 74 21.50 29.01 -8.55
N GLY A 75 22.09 28.98 -9.75
CA GLY A 75 23.46 29.46 -9.97
C GLY A 75 24.52 28.52 -9.37
N LYS A 76 25.76 29.01 -9.24
CA LYS A 76 26.90 28.16 -8.80
C LYS A 76 26.99 27.89 -7.28
N VAL A 77 26.08 28.39 -6.44
CA VAL A 77 26.35 28.48 -5.00
C VAL A 77 25.26 27.92 -4.07
N ASN A 78 24.02 27.76 -4.51
CA ASN A 78 22.96 27.28 -3.60
C ASN A 78 22.24 26.06 -4.17
N GLU A 79 22.64 24.90 -3.68
CA GLU A 79 21.85 23.68 -3.81
C GLU A 79 20.65 23.79 -2.86
N LYS A 80 19.46 23.73 -3.42
CA LYS A 80 18.20 23.76 -2.69
C LYS A 80 17.37 22.57 -3.11
N LEU A 81 16.69 21.93 -2.16
CA LEU A 81 15.72 20.89 -2.49
C LEU A 81 14.68 21.39 -3.49
N SER A 82 14.24 20.54 -4.39
CA SER A 82 13.08 20.85 -5.23
C SER A 82 11.84 21.05 -4.37
N ALA A 83 10.90 21.87 -4.82
CA ALA A 83 9.72 22.22 -4.04
C ALA A 83 8.91 21.00 -3.53
N PRO A 84 8.78 19.88 -4.28
CA PRO A 84 8.16 18.68 -3.73
C PRO A 84 8.91 18.11 -2.54
N TYR A 85 10.24 18.00 -2.60
CA TYR A 85 11.05 17.47 -1.50
C TYR A 85 11.13 18.42 -0.30
N GLU A 86 11.08 19.75 -0.52
CA GLU A 86 10.91 20.72 0.59
C GLU A 86 9.63 20.44 1.36
N ARG A 87 8.50 20.24 0.64
CA ARG A 87 7.22 19.90 1.30
C ARG A 87 7.28 18.58 2.06
N VAL A 88 7.96 17.57 1.54
CA VAL A 88 8.17 16.30 2.27
C VAL A 88 8.88 16.55 3.60
N VAL A 89 9.96 17.35 3.59
CA VAL A 89 10.72 17.67 4.81
C VAL A 89 9.86 18.44 5.81
N GLU A 90 9.07 19.42 5.37
CA GLU A 90 8.17 20.16 6.24
C GLU A 90 7.07 19.27 6.84
N SER A 91 6.50 18.37 6.04
CA SER A 91 5.51 17.39 6.53
C SER A 91 6.12 16.43 7.56
N ALA A 92 7.37 16.01 7.39
CA ALA A 92 8.06 15.17 8.37
C ALA A 92 8.33 15.93 9.69
N LYS A 93 8.63 17.24 9.64
CA LYS A 93 8.72 18.08 10.85
C LYS A 93 7.37 18.16 11.55
N LEU A 94 6.28 18.34 10.79
CA LEU A 94 4.92 18.34 11.35
C LEU A 94 4.59 17.00 12.01
N PHE A 95 4.96 15.87 11.40
CA PHE A 95 4.80 14.56 12.02
C PHE A 95 5.48 14.50 13.40
N ASN A 96 6.75 14.89 13.51
CA ASN A 96 7.47 14.90 14.78
C ASN A 96 6.78 15.80 15.81
N HIS A 97 6.31 16.99 15.40
CA HIS A 97 5.55 17.88 16.29
C HIS A 97 4.27 17.23 16.80
N ILE A 98 3.55 16.49 15.94
CA ILE A 98 2.33 15.76 16.31
C ILE A 98 2.65 14.65 17.31
N ILE A 99 3.69 13.86 17.08
CA ILE A 99 4.14 12.81 18.00
C ILE A 99 4.44 13.39 19.39
N GLU A 100 5.14 14.51 19.45
CA GLU A 100 5.47 15.21 20.70
C GLU A 100 4.22 15.80 21.37
N HIS A 101 3.38 16.51 20.62
CA HIS A 101 2.16 17.17 21.12
C HIS A 101 1.19 16.19 21.77
N TYR A 102 0.91 15.08 21.07
CA TYR A 102 0.03 14.00 21.55
C TYR A 102 0.73 13.01 22.48
N LYS A 103 2.02 13.21 22.77
CA LYS A 103 2.83 12.31 23.61
C LYS A 103 2.77 10.85 23.16
N ILE A 104 2.76 10.64 21.87
CA ILE A 104 2.75 9.29 21.28
C ILE A 104 4.12 8.67 21.50
N LYS A 105 4.17 7.48 22.11
CA LYS A 105 5.41 6.74 22.35
C LYS A 105 5.57 5.66 21.29
N ILE A 106 6.43 5.88 20.32
CA ILE A 106 6.77 4.88 19.31
C ILE A 106 7.50 3.71 20.00
N LYS A 107 6.91 2.51 19.93
CA LYS A 107 7.46 1.28 20.47
C LYS A 107 8.30 0.55 19.42
N GLN A 108 7.80 0.51 18.19
CA GLN A 108 8.49 -0.16 17.09
C GLN A 108 8.07 0.43 15.75
N VAL A 109 9.02 0.55 14.83
CA VAL A 109 8.82 0.90 13.43
C VAL A 109 8.99 -0.34 12.57
N GLY A 110 8.17 -0.48 11.53
CA GLY A 110 8.25 -1.61 10.61
C GLY A 110 7.95 -2.95 11.30
N LEU A 111 6.95 -2.99 12.20
CA LEU A 111 6.59 -4.21 12.93
C LEU A 111 6.06 -5.28 11.97
N SER A 112 6.83 -6.35 11.79
CA SER A 112 6.42 -7.49 10.97
C SER A 112 5.57 -8.45 11.79
N LEU A 113 4.34 -8.69 11.31
CA LEU A 113 3.38 -9.62 11.90
C LEU A 113 3.12 -10.78 10.94
N GLN A 114 3.04 -11.99 11.49
CA GLN A 114 2.74 -13.19 10.72
C GLN A 114 1.94 -14.16 11.57
N SER A 115 0.87 -14.70 11.00
CA SER A 115 0.02 -15.68 11.65
C SER A 115 -0.56 -16.66 10.64
N GLU A 116 -1.45 -17.52 11.11
CA GLU A 116 -2.19 -18.48 10.29
C GLU A 116 -3.67 -18.42 10.62
N TYR A 117 -4.50 -18.57 9.59
CA TYR A 117 -5.96 -18.73 9.73
C TYR A 117 -6.44 -19.85 8.82
N ASN A 118 -7.01 -20.90 9.39
CA ASN A 118 -7.51 -22.09 8.68
C ASN A 118 -6.52 -22.67 7.66
N GLY A 119 -5.26 -22.83 8.07
CA GLY A 119 -4.20 -23.33 7.19
C GLY A 119 -3.69 -22.33 6.14
N VAL A 120 -4.13 -21.06 6.20
CA VAL A 120 -3.69 -19.98 5.34
C VAL A 120 -2.74 -19.06 6.09
N ALA A 121 -1.49 -18.98 5.65
CA ALA A 121 -0.54 -18.05 6.22
C ALA A 121 -0.89 -16.60 5.83
N ILE A 122 -0.96 -15.72 6.81
CA ILE A 122 -1.23 -14.28 6.66
C ILE A 122 -0.07 -13.46 7.23
N ASN A 123 0.21 -12.32 6.62
CA ASN A 123 1.28 -11.44 7.09
C ASN A 123 1.03 -9.97 6.77
N GLY A 124 1.73 -9.10 7.49
CA GLY A 124 1.74 -7.66 7.25
C GLY A 124 2.93 -6.99 7.93
N ILE A 125 3.22 -5.77 7.53
CA ILE A 125 4.20 -4.91 8.18
C ILE A 125 3.49 -3.61 8.52
N VAL A 126 3.43 -3.31 9.82
CA VAL A 126 2.83 -2.07 10.35
C VAL A 126 3.90 -0.99 10.33
N ASP A 127 3.60 0.20 9.81
CA ASP A 127 4.58 1.27 9.73
C ASP A 127 5.05 1.67 11.13
N ILE A 128 4.12 1.92 12.05
CA ILE A 128 4.42 2.30 13.43
C ILE A 128 3.52 1.56 14.42
N PHE A 129 4.12 0.87 15.38
CA PHE A 129 3.48 0.39 16.60
C PHE A 129 3.83 1.34 17.74
N ALA A 130 2.83 1.90 18.41
CA ALA A 130 3.02 2.94 19.41
C ALA A 130 2.08 2.78 20.61
N GLU A 131 2.35 3.55 21.67
CA GLU A 131 1.43 3.80 22.77
C GLU A 131 0.88 5.22 22.65
N TRP A 132 -0.44 5.38 22.68
CA TRP A 132 -1.14 6.65 22.68
C TRP A 132 -2.24 6.64 23.74
N ASP A 133 -2.25 7.59 24.65
CA ASP A 133 -3.15 7.66 25.80
C ASP A 133 -3.22 6.36 26.62
N GLY A 134 -2.06 5.72 26.82
CA GLY A 134 -1.92 4.47 27.57
C GLY A 134 -2.45 3.22 26.86
N LYS A 135 -2.78 3.30 25.59
CA LYS A 135 -3.22 2.19 24.76
C LYS A 135 -2.25 1.92 23.62
N ASP A 136 -2.09 0.65 23.31
CA ASP A 136 -1.36 0.24 22.13
C ASP A 136 -2.16 0.59 20.88
N VAL A 137 -1.48 1.17 19.88
CA VAL A 137 -2.07 1.62 18.61
C VAL A 137 -1.20 1.26 17.44
N PHE A 138 -1.82 1.08 16.27
CA PHE A 138 -1.12 1.05 15.00
C PHE A 138 -1.33 2.36 14.26
N ILE A 139 -0.27 2.88 13.67
CA ILE A 139 -0.30 4.08 12.84
C ILE A 139 0.28 3.74 11.47
N ASP A 140 -0.44 4.09 10.44
CA ASP A 140 -0.06 3.96 9.04
C ASP A 140 0.15 5.35 8.44
N LEU A 141 1.30 5.56 7.83
CA LEU A 141 1.68 6.84 7.26
C LEU A 141 1.27 6.93 5.80
N LYS A 142 0.61 8.00 5.43
CA LYS A 142 0.22 8.29 4.05
C LYS A 142 0.67 9.70 3.63
N TYR A 143 1.25 9.80 2.44
CA TYR A 143 1.59 11.06 1.80
C TYR A 143 0.81 11.15 0.49
N SER A 144 -0.19 12.04 0.41
CA SER A 144 -1.21 12.02 -0.64
C SER A 144 -1.49 13.41 -1.21
N GLY A 145 -1.71 13.49 -2.53
CA GLY A 145 -2.16 14.72 -3.18
C GLY A 145 -3.67 14.98 -3.07
N LEU A 146 -4.46 13.98 -2.66
CA LEU A 146 -5.92 14.00 -2.70
C LEU A 146 -6.53 13.92 -1.29
N ILE A 147 -6.05 14.78 -0.38
CA ILE A 147 -6.46 14.72 1.02
C ILE A 147 -7.89 15.25 1.25
N ASP A 148 -8.31 16.25 0.47
CA ASP A 148 -9.60 16.93 0.61
C ASP A 148 -10.56 16.69 -0.57
N ASP A 149 -10.21 15.80 -1.48
CA ASP A 149 -11.04 15.53 -2.67
C ASP A 149 -12.23 14.62 -2.32
N LYS A 150 -13.40 15.24 -2.17
CA LYS A 150 -14.66 14.55 -1.87
C LYS A 150 -15.18 13.65 -2.99
N TRP A 151 -14.76 13.89 -4.21
CA TRP A 151 -15.26 13.23 -5.41
C TRP A 151 -14.32 12.16 -5.94
N SER A 152 -13.11 12.11 -5.42
CA SER A 152 -12.12 11.11 -5.83
C SER A 152 -12.32 9.81 -5.08
N GLU A 153 -12.40 8.72 -5.82
CA GLU A 153 -12.32 7.38 -5.23
C GLU A 153 -11.01 7.13 -4.47
N THR A 154 -10.01 7.99 -4.56
CA THR A 154 -8.73 7.91 -3.85
C THR A 154 -8.59 8.96 -2.76
N GLY A 155 -9.58 9.83 -2.58
CA GLY A 155 -9.58 10.88 -1.57
C GLY A 155 -9.66 10.35 -0.14
N TRP A 156 -9.22 11.18 0.80
CA TRP A 156 -9.22 10.90 2.23
C TRP A 156 -10.26 11.76 2.98
N ASP A 157 -11.29 12.22 2.27
CA ASP A 157 -12.37 12.98 2.87
C ASP A 157 -13.39 12.03 3.52
N LEU A 158 -13.51 12.14 4.84
CA LEU A 158 -14.44 11.32 5.64
C LEU A 158 -15.91 11.61 5.35
N ASP A 159 -16.21 12.81 4.85
CA ASP A 159 -17.59 13.21 4.50
C ASP A 159 -18.01 12.65 3.13
N SER A 160 -17.10 12.07 2.37
CA SER A 160 -17.43 11.43 1.11
C SER A 160 -18.06 10.05 1.36
N LEU A 161 -19.23 9.83 0.77
CA LEU A 161 -19.91 8.53 0.75
C LEU A 161 -19.11 7.45 -0.01
N HIS A 162 -17.99 7.81 -0.59
CA HIS A 162 -17.16 6.98 -1.45
C HIS A 162 -15.77 6.67 -0.86
N MET A 163 -15.62 6.71 0.46
CA MET A 163 -14.40 6.17 1.07
C MET A 163 -14.21 4.73 0.60
N LYS A 164 -13.08 4.50 -0.07
CA LYS A 164 -12.79 3.19 -0.65
C LYS A 164 -12.79 2.10 0.41
N ASP A 165 -13.61 1.09 0.21
CA ASP A 165 -13.51 -0.19 0.90
C ASP A 165 -12.07 -0.74 0.86
N SER A 166 -11.33 -0.47 -0.21
CA SER A 166 -9.94 -0.91 -0.37
C SER A 166 -8.95 -0.25 0.63
N LEU A 167 -9.21 0.96 1.10
CA LEU A 167 -8.40 1.61 2.13
C LEU A 167 -8.72 1.06 3.52
N MET A 168 -9.99 0.69 3.74
CA MET A 168 -10.43 0.11 5.01
C MET A 168 -9.90 -1.31 5.24
N ILE A 169 -9.58 -2.04 4.20
CA ILE A 169 -9.05 -3.41 4.27
C ILE A 169 -7.74 -3.47 5.08
N GLN A 170 -6.90 -2.45 5.00
CA GLN A 170 -5.60 -2.45 5.66
C GLN A 170 -5.74 -2.50 7.19
N GLY A 171 -6.54 -1.63 7.79
CA GLY A 171 -6.76 -1.62 9.24
C GLY A 171 -7.41 -2.91 9.74
N VAL A 172 -8.38 -3.47 8.99
CA VAL A 172 -8.99 -4.78 9.32
C VAL A 172 -7.95 -5.88 9.33
N HIS A 173 -7.08 -5.94 8.32
CA HIS A 173 -6.03 -6.93 8.20
C HIS A 173 -5.03 -6.87 9.36
N TYR A 174 -4.61 -5.67 9.73
CA TYR A 174 -3.67 -5.48 10.84
C TYR A 174 -4.31 -5.71 12.21
N LYS A 175 -5.60 -5.39 12.40
CA LYS A 175 -6.32 -5.74 13.63
C LYS A 175 -6.33 -7.26 13.84
N ILE A 176 -6.65 -8.04 12.81
CA ILE A 176 -6.62 -9.51 12.87
C ILE A 176 -5.22 -10.03 13.21
N LEU A 177 -4.18 -9.45 12.58
CA LEU A 177 -2.79 -9.82 12.88
C LEU A 177 -2.39 -9.46 14.32
N ALA A 178 -2.82 -8.31 14.85
CA ALA A 178 -2.55 -7.91 16.24
C ALA A 178 -3.15 -8.89 17.23
N GLU A 179 -4.41 -9.27 17.01
CA GLU A 179 -5.09 -10.24 17.84
C GLU A 179 -4.38 -11.60 17.89
N LYS A 180 -3.97 -12.08 16.71
CA LYS A 180 -3.32 -13.39 16.57
C LYS A 180 -1.85 -13.43 16.97
N CYS A 181 -1.10 -12.34 16.78
CA CYS A 181 0.34 -12.30 17.01
C CYS A 181 0.72 -11.70 18.37
N LEU A 182 -0.04 -10.72 18.83
CA LEU A 182 0.27 -9.92 20.02
C LEU A 182 -0.72 -10.18 21.17
N ASN A 183 -1.79 -10.91 20.94
CA ASN A 183 -2.93 -11.09 21.86
C ASN A 183 -3.56 -9.74 22.27
N ILE A 184 -3.51 -8.74 21.38
CA ILE A 184 -4.13 -7.44 21.62
C ILE A 184 -5.45 -7.40 20.87
N VAL A 185 -6.55 -7.44 21.62
CA VAL A 185 -7.91 -7.30 21.08
C VAL A 185 -8.22 -5.81 20.92
N ASP A 186 -8.91 -5.48 19.83
CA ASP A 186 -9.38 -4.11 19.54
C ASP A 186 -8.29 -3.03 19.51
N ILE A 187 -7.10 -3.36 18.98
CA ILE A 187 -6.07 -2.36 18.77
C ILE A 187 -6.59 -1.24 17.84
N PRO A 188 -6.55 0.04 18.28
CA PRO A 188 -6.90 1.14 17.39
C PRO A 188 -5.95 1.25 16.22
N PHE A 189 -6.50 1.51 15.02
CA PHE A 189 -5.73 1.73 13.81
C PHE A 189 -5.95 3.16 13.32
N TYR A 190 -4.86 3.88 13.09
CA TYR A 190 -4.89 5.26 12.63
C TYR A 190 -4.18 5.42 11.30
N TYR A 191 -4.78 6.18 10.39
CA TYR A 191 -4.09 6.75 9.25
C TYR A 191 -3.63 8.16 9.58
N PHE A 192 -2.35 8.44 9.44
CA PHE A 192 -1.81 9.79 9.47
C PHE A 192 -1.54 10.22 8.04
N VAL A 193 -2.45 11.01 7.47
CA VAL A 193 -2.46 11.38 6.06
C VAL A 193 -1.97 12.79 5.89
N PHE A 194 -0.78 12.95 5.30
CA PHE A 194 -0.15 14.23 5.03
C PHE A 194 -0.37 14.63 3.57
N SER A 195 -0.67 15.92 3.34
CA SER A 195 -0.85 16.43 1.99
C SER A 195 0.50 16.64 1.29
N SER A 196 0.60 16.16 0.04
CA SER A 196 1.77 16.43 -0.81
C SER A 196 1.72 17.81 -1.47
N THR A 197 0.60 18.52 -1.36
CA THR A 197 0.41 19.86 -1.94
C THR A 197 0.54 20.98 -0.91
N ASP A 198 0.15 20.73 0.34
CA ASP A 198 0.23 21.66 1.46
C ASP A 198 0.79 20.94 2.70
N PRO A 199 2.04 21.23 3.12
CA PRO A 199 2.68 20.53 4.24
C PRO A 199 2.00 20.78 5.60
N ASN A 200 1.12 21.77 5.71
CA ASN A 200 0.36 22.05 6.93
C ASN A 200 -1.00 21.32 6.97
N ASN A 201 -1.40 20.69 5.87
CA ASN A 201 -2.66 19.96 5.81
C ASN A 201 -2.43 18.48 6.13
N ILE A 202 -3.03 18.05 7.25
CA ILE A 202 -2.99 16.67 7.73
C ILE A 202 -4.37 16.22 8.18
N LYS A 203 -4.68 14.94 7.97
CA LYS A 203 -5.83 14.25 8.57
C LYS A 203 -5.34 13.08 9.41
N ILE A 204 -5.84 12.98 10.64
CA ILE A 204 -5.66 11.82 11.50
C ILE A 204 -7.00 11.10 11.53
N ILE A 205 -7.04 9.91 10.94
CA ILE A 205 -8.26 9.12 10.76
C ILE A 205 -8.16 7.88 11.61
N LYS A 206 -9.02 7.74 12.60
CA LYS A 206 -9.17 6.50 13.36
C LYS A 206 -10.11 5.57 12.60
N GLN A 207 -9.63 4.38 12.29
CA GLN A 207 -10.48 3.37 11.68
C GLN A 207 -11.15 2.51 12.74
N GLU A 208 -12.46 2.55 12.79
CA GLU A 208 -13.27 1.62 13.58
C GLU A 208 -13.51 0.34 12.77
N VAL A 209 -13.20 -0.81 13.38
CA VAL A 209 -13.37 -2.12 12.75
C VAL A 209 -14.28 -2.95 13.65
N ASP A 210 -15.49 -3.23 13.18
CA ASP A 210 -16.41 -4.13 13.86
C ASP A 210 -16.09 -5.61 13.57
N GLU A 211 -16.67 -6.50 14.39
CA GLU A 211 -16.47 -7.94 14.28
C GLU A 211 -16.96 -8.48 12.93
N SER A 212 -18.06 -7.94 12.39
CA SER A 212 -18.61 -8.36 11.09
C SER A 212 -17.63 -8.12 9.97
N LYS A 213 -16.91 -6.98 9.97
CA LYS A 213 -15.86 -6.67 9.00
C LYS A 213 -14.68 -7.61 9.15
N SER A 214 -14.27 -7.91 10.38
CA SER A 214 -13.20 -8.86 10.67
C SER A 214 -13.54 -10.26 10.13
N GLN A 215 -14.73 -10.75 10.38
CA GLN A 215 -15.19 -12.05 9.88
C GLN A 215 -15.30 -12.08 8.36
N SER A 216 -15.85 -11.04 7.74
CA SER A 216 -15.92 -10.91 6.29
C SER A 216 -14.54 -10.93 5.66
N HIS A 217 -13.57 -10.28 6.28
CA HIS A 217 -12.18 -10.26 5.82
C HIS A 217 -11.51 -11.63 5.92
N LEU A 218 -11.75 -12.38 7.00
CA LEU A 218 -11.25 -13.74 7.17
C LEU A 218 -11.83 -14.70 6.12
N VAL A 219 -13.12 -14.57 5.80
CA VAL A 219 -13.74 -15.31 4.70
C VAL A 219 -13.11 -14.94 3.37
N ALA A 220 -12.85 -13.65 3.10
CA ALA A 220 -12.18 -13.21 1.89
C ALA A 220 -10.76 -13.78 1.77
N ILE A 221 -9.98 -13.84 2.86
CA ILE A 221 -8.66 -14.47 2.89
C ILE A 221 -8.75 -15.94 2.47
N SER A 222 -9.69 -16.71 3.03
CA SER A 222 -9.88 -18.12 2.69
C SER A 222 -10.24 -18.30 1.21
N ASN A 223 -11.21 -17.54 0.72
CA ASN A 223 -11.66 -17.58 -0.68
C ASN A 223 -10.53 -17.21 -1.66
N ILE A 224 -9.76 -16.19 -1.33
CA ILE A 224 -8.59 -15.79 -2.14
C ILE A 224 -7.54 -16.89 -2.15
N SER A 225 -7.27 -17.50 -1.00
CA SER A 225 -6.30 -18.61 -0.92
C SER A 225 -6.69 -19.79 -1.82
N GLU A 226 -7.97 -20.18 -1.80
CA GLU A 226 -8.47 -21.28 -2.64
C GLU A 226 -8.39 -20.97 -4.14
N LYS A 227 -8.86 -19.77 -4.54
CA LYS A 227 -8.76 -19.32 -5.93
C LYS A 227 -7.30 -19.22 -6.39
N LEU A 228 -6.42 -18.74 -5.50
CA LEU A 228 -5.00 -18.62 -5.79
C LEU A 228 -4.36 -19.98 -5.98
N LYS A 229 -4.70 -20.99 -5.16
CA LYS A 229 -4.29 -22.41 -5.37
C LYS A 229 -4.69 -22.89 -6.77
N SER A 230 -5.93 -22.64 -7.16
CA SER A 230 -6.44 -23.00 -8.48
C SER A 230 -5.63 -22.32 -9.60
N ASN A 231 -5.40 -21.01 -9.50
CA ASN A 231 -4.63 -20.28 -10.52
C ASN A 231 -3.15 -20.72 -10.57
N ILE A 232 -2.56 -21.09 -9.45
CA ILE A 232 -1.20 -21.65 -9.42
C ILE A 232 -1.15 -23.02 -10.13
N GLN A 233 -2.20 -23.80 -10.01
CA GLN A 233 -2.29 -25.12 -10.63
C GLN A 233 -2.64 -25.07 -12.13
N TYR A 234 -3.60 -24.22 -12.52
CA TYR A 234 -4.17 -24.21 -13.87
C TYR A 234 -3.72 -23.03 -14.72
N GLY A 235 -3.00 -22.08 -14.14
CA GLY A 235 -2.47 -20.91 -14.83
C GLY A 235 -3.20 -19.62 -14.49
N PHE A 236 -2.55 -18.51 -14.81
CA PHE A 236 -3.07 -17.14 -14.66
C PHE A 236 -3.42 -16.60 -16.04
N ASN A 237 -4.63 -16.11 -16.21
CA ASN A 237 -5.07 -15.57 -17.49
C ASN A 237 -4.33 -14.28 -17.83
N PRO A 238 -3.73 -14.18 -19.03
CA PRO A 238 -3.20 -12.92 -19.51
C PRO A 238 -4.33 -11.93 -19.78
N LEU A 239 -4.00 -10.63 -19.67
CA LEU A 239 -4.91 -9.57 -20.06
C LEU A 239 -4.15 -8.61 -20.99
N PRO A 240 -3.83 -9.07 -22.22
CA PRO A 240 -3.02 -8.32 -23.15
C PRO A 240 -3.79 -7.13 -23.70
N SER A 241 -3.14 -5.98 -23.81
CA SER A 241 -3.56 -4.83 -24.59
C SER A 241 -2.33 -3.99 -24.93
N LEU A 242 -2.37 -3.26 -26.03
CA LEU A 242 -1.25 -2.41 -26.45
C LEU A 242 -0.82 -1.46 -25.32
N VAL A 243 -1.79 -0.80 -24.66
CA VAL A 243 -1.54 0.17 -23.58
C VAL A 243 -0.90 -0.48 -22.36
N ARG A 244 -1.35 -1.69 -21.98
CA ARG A 244 -0.78 -2.41 -20.82
C ARG A 244 0.58 -2.98 -21.16
N CYS A 245 0.72 -3.62 -22.32
CA CYS A 245 1.95 -4.28 -22.73
C CYS A 245 3.07 -3.28 -22.97
N SER A 246 2.80 -2.09 -23.52
CA SER A 246 3.82 -1.06 -23.73
C SER A 246 4.44 -0.51 -22.45
N LYS A 247 3.73 -0.63 -21.31
CA LYS A 247 4.18 -0.17 -19.99
C LYS A 247 4.49 -1.33 -19.04
N CYS A 248 4.40 -2.57 -19.51
CA CYS A 248 4.57 -3.75 -18.67
C CYS A 248 6.06 -4.03 -18.43
N PRO A 249 6.52 -4.12 -17.19
CA PRO A 249 7.93 -4.33 -16.90
C PRO A 249 8.46 -5.69 -17.40
N ILE A 250 7.58 -6.71 -17.51
CA ILE A 250 7.94 -8.04 -18.02
C ILE A 250 7.61 -8.22 -19.50
N ALA A 251 7.28 -7.15 -20.24
CA ALA A 251 6.90 -7.26 -21.65
C ALA A 251 7.97 -7.91 -22.53
N HIS A 252 9.26 -7.71 -22.19
CA HIS A 252 10.39 -8.26 -22.94
C HIS A 252 10.48 -9.80 -22.94
N LYS A 253 9.84 -10.46 -21.99
CA LYS A 253 9.82 -11.92 -21.83
C LYS A 253 8.40 -12.51 -21.80
N CYS A 254 7.37 -11.72 -22.10
CA CYS A 254 5.98 -12.14 -22.03
C CYS A 254 5.52 -12.71 -23.37
N GLU A 255 5.16 -14.00 -23.42
CA GLU A 255 4.66 -14.68 -24.64
C GLU A 255 3.29 -14.14 -25.09
N SER A 256 2.51 -13.56 -24.16
CA SER A 256 1.19 -12.97 -24.46
C SER A 256 1.27 -11.47 -24.77
N ARG A 257 2.47 -10.94 -25.02
CA ARG A 257 2.67 -9.53 -25.36
C ARG A 257 1.96 -9.18 -26.67
N VAL A 258 1.37 -7.99 -26.68
CA VAL A 258 0.73 -7.41 -27.85
C VAL A 258 1.49 -6.14 -28.25
N ASP A 259 2.03 -6.14 -29.47
CA ASP A 259 2.79 -5.01 -30.03
C ASP A 259 1.96 -4.15 -31.00
N TYR A 260 0.75 -4.64 -31.40
CA TYR A 260 -0.17 -3.96 -32.29
C TYR A 260 -1.59 -3.95 -31.70
N PRO A 261 -2.45 -3.02 -32.08
CA PRO A 261 -3.85 -3.05 -31.67
C PRO A 261 -4.51 -4.37 -32.04
N LEU A 262 -5.23 -4.98 -31.09
CA LEU A 262 -6.07 -6.13 -31.39
C LEU A 262 -7.30 -5.65 -32.18
N ILE A 263 -7.70 -6.45 -33.17
CA ILE A 263 -8.95 -6.21 -33.91
C ILE A 263 -10.06 -6.86 -33.09
N ASP A 264 -10.93 -6.04 -32.54
CA ASP A 264 -12.15 -6.51 -31.87
C ASP A 264 -13.25 -6.69 -32.92
N GLU A 265 -13.58 -7.95 -33.23
CA GLU A 265 -14.73 -8.26 -34.08
C GLU A 265 -15.99 -8.27 -33.21
N VAL A 266 -16.88 -7.32 -33.47
CA VAL A 266 -18.19 -7.26 -32.83
C VAL A 266 -19.21 -7.84 -33.80
N PHE A 267 -19.79 -8.97 -33.44
CA PHE A 267 -20.93 -9.55 -34.17
C PHE A 267 -22.24 -9.02 -33.57
N TYR A 268 -23.07 -8.39 -34.38
CA TYR A 268 -24.41 -7.89 -34.00
C TYR A 268 -25.47 -8.96 -34.31
#